data_d293ca738e3cfff25bbc904da0eb1532
#
_entry.id   d293ca738e3cfff25bbc904da0eb1532
#
_cell.length_a   1.000
_cell.length_b   1.000
_cell.length_c   1.000
_cell.angle_alpha   90.00
_cell.angle_beta   90.00
_cell.angle_gamma   90.00
#
_symmetry.space_group_name_H-M   'P 1'
#
loop_
_entity.id
_entity.type
_entity.pdbx_description
1 polymer ?
#
loop_
_entity_poly.entity_id
_entity_poly.type
_entity_poly.pdbx_seq_one_letter_code
_entity_poly.pdbx_strand_id
1 'polypeptide(L)'
;MSLAIRAATPADGGLVFALVRELAEYEKLSHEVDSSEHDLAKVLFAPQPRVFCDIAEWDGGPAGFALWFLNFSSFRGRHGVYLEDIFVRPALRGKGIGKALMTGLAQRCLAQGWTRMELAVLDWNAPAIEFYKSIGARVMDDWKICRLAGAALEKFGQKQPVHGA
;
A
#
# COMPACT_ATOMS: atom_id res chain seq x y z
N MET A 1 19.84 -16.02 -10.27
CA MET A 1 18.99 -15.24 -9.34
C MET A 1 18.12 -14.33 -10.18
N SER A 2 16.80 -14.52 -10.15
CA SER A 2 15.85 -13.75 -10.95
C SER A 2 14.84 -13.06 -10.05
N LEU A 3 14.65 -11.75 -10.25
CA LEU A 3 13.60 -10.95 -9.64
C LEU A 3 12.54 -10.66 -10.71
N ALA A 4 11.28 -10.96 -10.41
CA ALA A 4 10.13 -10.59 -11.23
C ALA A 4 9.13 -9.78 -10.40
N ILE A 5 8.53 -8.78 -11.01
CA ILE A 5 7.39 -8.03 -10.45
C ILE A 5 6.21 -8.22 -11.38
N ARG A 6 5.09 -8.64 -10.84
CA ARG A 6 3.85 -8.86 -11.60
C ARG A 6 2.62 -8.37 -10.85
N ALA A 7 1.58 -8.02 -11.55
CA ALA A 7 0.30 -7.76 -10.93
C ALA A 7 -0.24 -9.04 -10.26
N ALA A 8 -0.92 -8.88 -9.13
CA ALA A 8 -1.66 -9.96 -8.51
C ALA A 8 -2.85 -10.38 -9.39
N THR A 9 -3.17 -11.67 -9.35
CA THR A 9 -4.30 -12.29 -10.05
C THR A 9 -5.29 -12.87 -9.03
N PRO A 10 -6.51 -13.24 -9.42
CA PRO A 10 -7.47 -13.88 -8.51
C PRO A 10 -6.92 -15.14 -7.82
N ALA A 11 -5.97 -15.85 -8.43
CA ALA A 11 -5.31 -17.00 -7.82
C ALA A 11 -4.37 -16.63 -6.65
N ASP A 12 -4.02 -15.36 -6.53
CA ASP A 12 -3.08 -14.87 -5.49
C ASP A 12 -3.79 -14.39 -4.21
N GLY A 13 -5.11 -14.49 -4.10
CA GLY A 13 -5.86 -13.96 -2.95
C GLY A 13 -5.30 -14.42 -1.60
N GLY A 14 -5.07 -15.72 -1.45
CA GLY A 14 -4.48 -16.31 -0.25
C GLY A 14 -3.04 -15.85 0.01
N LEU A 15 -2.24 -15.71 -1.05
CA LEU A 15 -0.87 -15.20 -0.94
C LEU A 15 -0.85 -13.73 -0.49
N VAL A 16 -1.67 -12.88 -1.09
CA VAL A 16 -1.75 -11.45 -0.69
C VAL A 16 -2.16 -11.33 0.77
N PHE A 17 -3.18 -12.09 1.19
CA PHE A 17 -3.62 -12.08 2.59
C PHE A 17 -2.52 -12.57 3.55
N ALA A 18 -1.79 -13.61 3.18
CA ALA A 18 -0.66 -14.08 3.98
C ALA A 18 0.43 -13.01 4.12
N LEU A 19 0.77 -12.31 3.05
CA LEU A 19 1.77 -11.23 3.06
C LEU A 19 1.32 -10.00 3.88
N VAL A 20 0.03 -9.66 3.84
CA VAL A 20 -0.55 -8.62 4.72
C VAL A 20 -0.42 -9.02 6.18
N ARG A 21 -0.67 -10.27 6.54
CA ARG A 21 -0.48 -10.75 7.92
C ARG A 21 0.98 -10.76 8.35
N GLU A 22 1.90 -11.16 7.47
CA GLU A 22 3.34 -11.10 7.73
C GLU A 22 3.80 -9.65 7.97
N LEU A 23 3.28 -8.68 7.21
CA LEU A 23 3.52 -7.26 7.43
C LEU A 23 2.98 -6.80 8.79
N ALA A 24 1.73 -7.13 9.11
CA ALA A 24 1.10 -6.74 10.37
C ALA A 24 1.86 -7.31 11.59
N GLU A 25 2.38 -8.52 11.49
CA GLU A 25 3.25 -9.11 12.50
C GLU A 25 4.56 -8.32 12.65
N TYR A 26 5.21 -7.98 11.54
CA TYR A 26 6.41 -7.16 11.53
C TYR A 26 6.18 -5.79 12.18
N GLU A 27 5.05 -5.16 11.91
CA GLU A 27 4.65 -3.87 12.47
C GLU A 27 4.06 -3.97 13.89
N LYS A 28 3.90 -5.17 14.44
CA LYS A 28 3.28 -5.44 15.75
C LYS A 28 1.82 -5.01 15.84
N LEU A 29 1.14 -5.04 14.70
CA LEU A 29 -0.25 -4.63 14.51
C LEU A 29 -1.17 -5.81 14.12
N SER A 30 -0.78 -7.05 14.40
CA SER A 30 -1.59 -8.24 14.06
C SER A 30 -3.01 -8.20 14.65
N HIS A 31 -3.20 -7.50 15.76
CA HIS A 31 -4.50 -7.30 16.41
C HIS A 31 -5.42 -6.32 15.68
N GLU A 32 -4.89 -5.53 14.75
CA GLU A 32 -5.66 -4.60 13.90
C GLU A 32 -6.19 -5.28 12.63
N VAL A 33 -5.75 -6.51 12.31
CA VAL A 33 -6.18 -7.24 11.11
C VAL A 33 -7.51 -7.94 11.40
N ASP A 34 -8.59 -7.34 10.96
CA ASP A 34 -9.96 -7.86 11.02
C ASP A 34 -10.51 -8.29 9.64
N SER A 35 -9.73 -8.06 8.57
CA SER A 35 -10.06 -8.50 7.23
C SER A 35 -9.79 -9.99 7.01
N SER A 36 -10.43 -10.54 5.98
CA SER A 36 -10.21 -11.91 5.50
C SER A 36 -9.62 -11.93 4.09
N GLU A 37 -9.14 -13.11 3.66
CA GLU A 37 -8.75 -13.35 2.26
C GLU A 37 -9.89 -12.95 1.30
N HIS A 38 -11.13 -13.29 1.64
CA HIS A 38 -12.30 -12.96 0.82
C HIS A 38 -12.49 -11.45 0.67
N ASP A 39 -12.32 -10.69 1.75
CA ASP A 39 -12.47 -9.23 1.73
C ASP A 39 -11.44 -8.59 0.80
N LEU A 40 -10.18 -9.00 0.89
CA LEU A 40 -9.13 -8.52 -0.01
C LEU A 40 -9.38 -8.93 -1.46
N ALA A 41 -9.72 -10.19 -1.72
CA ALA A 41 -9.98 -10.68 -3.06
C ALA A 41 -11.15 -9.93 -3.73
N LYS A 42 -12.22 -9.66 -2.98
CA LYS A 42 -13.39 -8.91 -3.45
C LYS A 42 -13.04 -7.50 -3.93
N VAL A 43 -12.10 -6.84 -3.28
CA VAL A 43 -11.68 -5.46 -3.61
C VAL A 43 -10.63 -5.45 -4.73
N LEU A 44 -9.63 -6.32 -4.64
CA LEU A 44 -8.52 -6.37 -5.59
C LEU A 44 -8.93 -6.87 -6.97
N PHE A 45 -9.87 -7.81 -7.02
CA PHE A 45 -10.27 -8.49 -8.26
C PHE A 45 -11.69 -8.14 -8.70
N ALA A 46 -12.21 -7.00 -8.24
CA ALA A 46 -13.48 -6.45 -8.74
C ALA A 46 -13.37 -6.12 -10.24
N PRO A 47 -14.50 -6.10 -10.99
CA PRO A 47 -14.50 -5.70 -12.40
C PRO A 47 -13.91 -4.31 -12.66
N GLN A 48 -14.00 -3.40 -11.69
CA GLN A 48 -13.39 -2.08 -11.69
C GLN A 48 -12.66 -1.86 -10.36
N PRO A 49 -11.46 -2.44 -10.20
CA PRO A 49 -10.74 -2.35 -8.95
C PRO A 49 -10.28 -0.91 -8.69
N ARG A 50 -10.32 -0.51 -7.43
CA ARG A 50 -9.79 0.78 -6.96
C ARG A 50 -8.52 0.62 -6.12
N VAL A 51 -8.19 -0.62 -5.80
CA VAL A 51 -6.99 -1.02 -5.07
C VAL A 51 -6.27 -2.05 -5.92
N PHE A 52 -4.95 -1.98 -5.93
CA PHE A 52 -4.08 -2.78 -6.79
C PHE A 52 -2.99 -3.42 -5.96
N CYS A 53 -2.51 -4.57 -6.40
CA CYS A 53 -1.42 -5.27 -5.74
C CYS A 53 -0.41 -5.75 -6.78
N ASP A 54 0.86 -5.43 -6.56
CA ASP A 54 1.99 -6.00 -7.29
C ASP A 54 2.74 -6.99 -6.38
N ILE A 55 3.05 -8.17 -6.91
CA ILE A 55 3.77 -9.23 -6.20
C ILE A 55 5.20 -9.26 -6.73
N ALA A 56 6.15 -9.31 -5.81
CA ALA A 56 7.55 -9.57 -6.11
C ALA A 56 7.84 -11.07 -5.93
N GLU A 57 8.49 -11.65 -6.92
CA GLU A 57 8.97 -13.03 -6.91
C GLU A 57 10.50 -13.05 -6.98
N TRP A 58 11.13 -13.88 -6.18
CA TRP A 58 12.56 -14.12 -6.19
C TRP A 58 12.83 -15.59 -6.44
N ASP A 59 13.56 -15.88 -7.51
CA ASP A 59 13.82 -17.27 -7.97
C ASP A 59 12.54 -18.13 -8.06
N GLY A 60 11.45 -17.52 -8.55
CA GLY A 60 10.15 -18.18 -8.73
C GLY A 60 9.30 -18.32 -7.47
N GLY A 61 9.78 -17.85 -6.32
CA GLY A 61 9.01 -17.86 -5.07
C GLY A 61 8.55 -16.47 -4.65
N PRO A 62 7.40 -16.36 -3.94
CA PRO A 62 6.89 -15.07 -3.50
C PRO A 62 7.81 -14.44 -2.44
N ALA A 63 8.24 -13.22 -2.70
CA ALA A 63 9.24 -12.51 -1.91
C ALA A 63 8.69 -11.28 -1.17
N GLY A 64 7.62 -10.69 -1.68
CA GLY A 64 7.02 -9.50 -1.11
C GLY A 64 5.90 -8.96 -1.99
N PHE A 65 5.34 -7.83 -1.61
CA PHE A 65 4.24 -7.19 -2.33
C PHE A 65 4.23 -5.68 -2.13
N ALA A 66 3.49 -4.99 -2.99
CA ALA A 66 3.07 -3.61 -2.81
C ALA A 66 1.57 -3.52 -3.07
N LEU A 67 0.81 -2.96 -2.13
CA LEU A 67 -0.61 -2.70 -2.25
C LEU A 67 -0.81 -1.19 -2.33
N TRP A 68 -1.55 -0.72 -3.33
CA TRP A 68 -1.62 0.69 -3.63
C TRP A 68 -2.94 1.07 -4.29
N PHE A 69 -3.25 2.36 -4.22
CA PHE A 69 -4.42 2.96 -4.87
C PHE A 69 -4.11 4.38 -5.34
N LEU A 70 -5.05 5.01 -6.05
CA LEU A 70 -4.88 6.37 -6.53
C LEU A 70 -5.43 7.38 -5.52
N ASN A 71 -4.59 8.34 -5.12
CA ASN A 71 -5.04 9.56 -4.49
C ASN A 71 -5.14 10.70 -5.52
N PHE A 72 -5.53 11.88 -5.09
CA PHE A 72 -5.70 13.04 -5.98
C PHE A 72 -5.17 14.31 -5.31
N SER A 73 -4.51 15.15 -6.10
CA SER A 73 -4.13 16.50 -5.69
C SER A 73 -4.96 17.53 -6.42
N SER A 74 -5.83 18.23 -5.72
CA SER A 74 -6.59 19.35 -6.28
C SER A 74 -5.69 20.49 -6.76
N PHE A 75 -4.58 20.72 -6.06
CA PHE A 75 -3.62 21.77 -6.46
C PHE A 75 -2.90 21.46 -7.76
N ARG A 76 -2.71 20.18 -8.07
CA ARG A 76 -2.08 19.72 -9.31
C ARG A 76 -3.09 19.32 -10.39
N GLY A 77 -4.36 19.10 -10.02
CA GLY A 77 -5.38 18.55 -10.90
C GLY A 77 -5.05 17.15 -11.41
N ARG A 78 -4.28 16.36 -10.65
CA ARG A 78 -3.74 15.07 -11.07
C ARG A 78 -3.78 14.04 -9.98
N HIS A 79 -3.87 12.79 -10.40
CA HIS A 79 -3.70 11.65 -9.51
C HIS A 79 -2.25 11.46 -9.06
N GLY A 80 -2.09 10.70 -8.02
CA GLY A 80 -0.85 10.13 -7.54
C GLY A 80 -1.08 8.69 -7.09
N VAL A 81 -0.01 7.97 -6.81
CA VAL A 81 -0.07 6.66 -6.14
C VAL A 81 0.00 6.89 -4.63
N TYR A 82 -0.96 6.31 -3.90
CA TYR A 82 -0.83 6.11 -2.47
C TYR A 82 -0.46 4.65 -2.22
N LEU A 83 0.71 4.43 -1.66
CA LEU A 83 1.19 3.11 -1.28
C LEU A 83 0.65 2.80 0.11
N GLU A 84 -0.32 1.89 0.19
CA GLU A 84 -0.89 1.45 1.46
C GLU A 84 0.10 0.55 2.19
N ASP A 85 0.57 -0.51 1.50
CA ASP A 85 1.48 -1.49 2.06
C ASP A 85 2.65 -1.76 1.12
N ILE A 86 3.84 -1.93 1.67
CA ILE A 86 4.98 -2.56 1.01
C ILE A 86 5.71 -3.44 2.00
N PHE A 87 5.94 -4.67 1.60
CA PHE A 87 6.62 -5.63 2.44
C PHE A 87 7.54 -6.53 1.62
N VAL A 88 8.71 -6.81 2.15
CA VAL A 88 9.64 -7.81 1.65
C VAL A 88 9.97 -8.75 2.80
N ARG A 89 9.80 -10.05 2.57
CA ARG A 89 10.10 -11.07 3.57
C ARG A 89 11.52 -10.89 4.13
N PRO A 90 11.71 -10.94 5.45
CA PRO A 90 12.99 -10.61 6.09
C PRO A 90 14.21 -11.33 5.50
N ALA A 91 14.07 -12.63 5.18
CA ALA A 91 15.15 -13.45 4.59
C ALA A 91 15.58 -13.01 3.19
N LEU A 92 14.77 -12.18 2.51
CA LEU A 92 15.02 -11.70 1.15
C LEU A 92 15.33 -10.21 1.08
N ARG A 93 15.42 -9.53 2.23
CA ARG A 93 15.80 -8.11 2.29
C ARG A 93 17.25 -7.92 1.85
N GLY A 94 17.59 -6.69 1.48
CA GLY A 94 18.94 -6.35 0.99
C GLY A 94 19.22 -6.77 -0.47
N LYS A 95 18.26 -7.43 -1.14
CA LYS A 95 18.38 -7.91 -2.53
C LYS A 95 17.78 -6.95 -3.59
N GLY A 96 17.41 -5.74 -3.19
CA GLY A 96 16.85 -4.73 -4.09
C GLY A 96 15.35 -4.90 -4.40
N ILE A 97 14.65 -5.87 -3.79
CA ILE A 97 13.25 -6.19 -4.09
C ILE A 97 12.32 -5.01 -3.78
N GLY A 98 12.45 -4.39 -2.61
CA GLY A 98 11.66 -3.21 -2.25
C GLY A 98 11.91 -2.04 -3.21
N LYS A 99 13.16 -1.85 -3.63
CA LYS A 99 13.51 -0.83 -4.63
C LYS A 99 12.86 -1.13 -5.99
N ALA A 100 12.81 -2.39 -6.41
CA ALA A 100 12.17 -2.78 -7.67
C ALA A 100 10.66 -2.54 -7.64
N LEU A 101 9.96 -2.88 -6.54
CA LEU A 101 8.55 -2.56 -6.35
C LEU A 101 8.29 -1.05 -6.46
N MET A 102 9.06 -0.24 -5.73
CA MET A 102 8.94 1.23 -5.79
C MET A 102 9.25 1.79 -7.18
N THR A 103 10.28 1.25 -7.85
CA THR A 103 10.63 1.66 -9.23
C THR A 103 9.49 1.36 -10.19
N GLY A 104 8.85 0.19 -10.11
CA GLY A 104 7.71 -0.15 -10.95
C GLY A 104 6.53 0.81 -10.76
N LEU A 105 6.22 1.19 -9.53
CA LEU A 105 5.19 2.19 -9.23
C LEU A 105 5.57 3.58 -9.75
N ALA A 106 6.82 4.00 -9.59
CA ALA A 106 7.30 5.27 -10.11
C ALA A 106 7.23 5.34 -11.63
N GLN A 107 7.63 4.28 -12.33
CA GLN A 107 7.51 4.18 -13.79
C GLN A 107 6.05 4.28 -14.24
N ARG A 108 5.13 3.63 -13.51
CA ARG A 108 3.68 3.73 -13.76
C ARG A 108 3.17 5.15 -13.58
N CYS A 109 3.62 5.86 -12.53
CA CYS A 109 3.31 7.27 -12.34
C CYS A 109 3.73 8.12 -13.54
N LEU A 110 4.96 7.95 -14.00
CA LEU A 110 5.49 8.69 -15.15
C LEU A 110 4.69 8.40 -16.43
N ALA A 111 4.41 7.12 -16.70
CA ALA A 111 3.67 6.69 -17.89
C ALA A 111 2.22 7.23 -17.92
N GLN A 112 1.59 7.42 -16.76
CA GLN A 112 0.22 7.90 -16.62
C GLN A 112 0.13 9.41 -16.39
N GLY A 113 1.25 10.11 -16.28
CA GLY A 113 1.26 11.54 -15.95
C GLY A 113 0.82 11.84 -14.51
N TRP A 114 0.90 10.89 -13.61
CA TRP A 114 0.65 11.09 -12.18
C TRP A 114 1.86 11.76 -11.53
N THR A 115 1.63 12.63 -10.56
CA THR A 115 2.67 13.59 -10.16
C THR A 115 3.38 13.26 -8.87
N ARG A 116 2.92 12.24 -8.11
CA ARG A 116 3.52 11.90 -6.82
C ARG A 116 3.24 10.47 -6.40
N MET A 117 4.06 10.00 -5.48
CA MET A 117 3.81 8.82 -4.66
C MET A 117 3.82 9.24 -3.21
N GLU A 118 2.85 8.79 -2.44
CA GLU A 118 2.74 9.05 -1.00
C GLU A 118 2.51 7.75 -0.25
N LEU A 119 2.94 7.73 1.00
CA LEU A 119 2.76 6.62 1.93
C LEU A 119 2.78 7.14 3.37
N ALA A 120 2.29 6.35 4.29
CA ALA A 120 2.54 6.53 5.72
C ALA A 120 3.56 5.47 6.19
N VAL A 121 4.41 5.85 7.11
CA VAL A 121 5.39 4.97 7.74
C VAL A 121 5.35 5.17 9.24
N LEU A 122 5.44 4.08 10.01
CA LEU A 122 5.50 4.15 11.46
C LEU A 122 6.78 4.87 11.90
N ASP A 123 6.68 5.77 12.84
CA ASP A 123 7.76 6.66 13.29
C ASP A 123 8.97 5.89 13.85
N TRP A 124 8.73 4.74 14.45
CA TRP A 124 9.77 3.86 14.96
C TRP A 124 10.48 3.03 13.87
N ASN A 125 9.94 2.96 12.63
CA ASN A 125 10.47 2.13 11.55
C ASN A 125 11.62 2.82 10.81
N ALA A 126 12.71 3.06 11.53
CA ALA A 126 13.88 3.73 10.99
C ALA A 126 14.45 3.08 9.72
N PRO A 127 14.51 1.74 9.58
CA PRO A 127 14.98 1.12 8.34
C PRO A 127 14.14 1.48 7.12
N ALA A 128 12.80 1.53 7.26
CA ALA A 128 11.91 1.93 6.17
C ALA A 128 12.06 3.42 5.84
N ILE A 129 12.14 4.28 6.86
CA ILE A 129 12.34 5.73 6.67
C ILE A 129 13.65 6.00 5.91
N GLU A 130 14.74 5.36 6.29
CA GLU A 130 16.04 5.51 5.60
C GLU A 130 15.99 4.97 4.17
N PHE A 131 15.27 3.86 3.94
CA PHE A 131 15.04 3.36 2.59
C PHE A 131 14.31 4.40 1.73
N TYR A 132 13.21 4.99 2.21
CA TYR A 132 12.47 6.02 1.45
C TYR A 132 13.31 7.26 1.19
N LYS A 133 14.08 7.74 2.17
CA LYS A 133 15.02 8.85 1.97
C LYS A 133 16.06 8.53 0.91
N SER A 134 16.56 7.29 0.89
CA SER A 134 17.60 6.87 -0.08
C SER A 134 17.13 6.89 -1.53
N ILE A 135 15.83 6.80 -1.77
CA ILE A 135 15.21 6.92 -3.11
C ILE A 135 14.68 8.33 -3.41
N GLY A 136 14.96 9.30 -2.54
CA GLY A 136 14.61 10.71 -2.73
C GLY A 136 13.27 11.14 -2.14
N ALA A 137 12.60 10.29 -1.37
CA ALA A 137 11.39 10.70 -0.66
C ALA A 137 11.70 11.64 0.51
N ARG A 138 10.76 12.53 0.81
CA ARG A 138 10.84 13.45 1.95
C ARG A 138 9.77 13.11 2.98
N VAL A 139 10.14 13.06 4.24
CA VAL A 139 9.18 13.01 5.35
C VAL A 139 8.50 14.38 5.46
N MET A 140 7.18 14.37 5.56
CA MET A 140 6.35 15.59 5.60
C MET A 140 5.97 15.90 7.06
N ASP A 141 6.92 16.46 7.82
CA ASP A 141 6.75 16.68 9.27
C ASP A 141 5.65 17.69 9.62
N ASP A 142 5.32 18.59 8.69
CA ASP A 142 4.27 19.61 8.86
C ASP A 142 2.84 19.04 8.71
N TRP A 143 2.71 17.80 8.27
CA TRP A 143 1.42 17.14 8.05
C TRP A 143 1.13 16.12 9.13
N LYS A 144 -0.12 16.04 9.56
CA LYS A 144 -0.58 15.04 10.52
C LYS A 144 -1.70 14.22 9.91
N ILE A 145 -1.66 12.92 10.12
CA ILE A 145 -2.77 12.04 9.75
C ILE A 145 -3.88 12.22 10.77
N CYS A 146 -5.08 12.57 10.30
CA CYS A 146 -6.29 12.60 11.11
C CYS A 146 -7.20 11.45 10.68
N ARG A 147 -7.59 10.62 11.63
CA ARG A 147 -8.45 9.46 11.40
C ARG A 147 -9.75 9.58 12.18
N LEU A 148 -10.87 9.41 11.49
CA LEU A 148 -12.18 9.23 12.09
C LEU A 148 -12.66 7.82 11.74
N ALA A 149 -12.83 6.96 12.73
CA ALA A 149 -13.14 5.55 12.54
C ALA A 149 -14.02 4.99 13.67
N GLY A 150 -14.56 3.77 13.47
CA GLY A 150 -15.35 3.05 14.46
C GLY A 150 -16.53 3.85 14.99
N ALA A 151 -16.79 3.73 16.30
CA ALA A 151 -17.91 4.38 16.95
C ALA A 151 -17.93 5.92 16.78
N ALA A 152 -16.77 6.56 16.63
CA ALA A 152 -16.70 8.00 16.38
C ALA A 152 -17.23 8.36 14.99
N LEU A 153 -16.88 7.57 13.97
CA LEU A 153 -17.40 7.72 12.61
C LEU A 153 -18.91 7.51 12.56
N GLU A 154 -19.39 6.43 13.19
CA GLU A 154 -20.82 6.12 13.26
C GLU A 154 -21.61 7.24 13.93
N LYS A 155 -21.18 7.67 15.12
CA LYS A 155 -21.81 8.76 15.85
C LYS A 155 -21.82 10.09 15.09
N PHE A 156 -20.75 10.37 14.36
CA PHE A 156 -20.67 11.60 13.56
C PHE A 156 -21.61 11.54 12.36
N GLY A 157 -21.67 10.39 11.64
CA GLY A 157 -22.52 10.17 10.48
C GLY A 157 -24.02 10.15 10.79
N GLN A 158 -24.41 9.79 12.01
CA GLN A 158 -25.83 9.77 12.44
C GLN A 158 -26.37 11.15 12.86
N LYS A 159 -25.51 12.14 13.09
CA LYS A 159 -25.89 13.40 13.76
C LYS A 159 -26.63 14.42 12.88
N GLN A 160 -26.65 14.27 11.56
CA GLN A 160 -27.43 15.13 10.67
C GLN A 160 -27.87 14.38 9.40
N PRO A 161 -29.14 14.50 8.98
CA PRO A 161 -29.50 14.10 7.63
C PRO A 161 -28.73 14.99 6.65
N VAL A 162 -27.92 14.37 5.79
CA VAL A 162 -27.35 15.05 4.65
C VAL A 162 -28.54 15.42 3.76
N HIS A 163 -28.96 16.69 3.78
CA HIS A 163 -29.97 17.17 2.84
C HIS A 163 -29.41 16.99 1.44
N GLY A 164 -30.16 16.26 0.64
CA GLY A 164 -29.78 15.66 -0.60
C GLY A 164 -29.06 16.53 -1.60
N ALA A 165 -28.24 15.85 -2.39
CA ALA A 165 -27.92 16.29 -3.72
C ALA A 165 -29.11 16.05 -4.64
#